data_969697c25838bc5c300915df89fb668b
#
_entry.id   969697c25838bc5c300915df89fb668b
#
_cell.length_a   1.000
_cell.length_b   1.000
_cell.length_c   1.000
_cell.angle_alpha   90.00
_cell.angle_beta   90.00
_cell.angle_gamma   90.00
#
_symmetry.space_group_name_H-M   'P 1'
#
loop_
_entity.id
_entity.type
_entity.pdbx_description
1 polymer ?
#
loop_
_entity_poly.entity_id
_entity_poly.type
_entity_poly.pdbx_seq_one_letter_code
_entity_poly.pdbx_strand_id
1 'polypeptide(L)'
;MLKTLRTIIAVTVAFTLVSTSAYSDAISKWAKGEFSLSTLSEKERVKELKWFQKAAKPFKGMSIKVLSETIPTHEYESKVLTKAFEEITGIKVNHQLLGEG
;
A
#
# COMPACT_ATOMS: atom_id res chain seq x y z
N MET A 1 -34.06 42.35 -24.92
CA MET A 1 -32.63 42.07 -24.74
C MET A 1 -32.49 40.81 -23.91
N LEU A 2 -32.17 39.75 -24.55
CA LEU A 2 -31.87 38.51 -23.88
C LEU A 2 -30.45 38.58 -23.35
N LYS A 3 -30.33 38.79 -22.05
CA LYS A 3 -29.06 38.53 -21.38
C LYS A 3 -28.98 37.03 -21.21
N THR A 4 -28.23 36.38 -22.06
CA THR A 4 -27.85 34.99 -21.85
C THR A 4 -26.99 34.92 -20.61
N LEU A 5 -27.60 34.52 -19.52
CA LEU A 5 -26.89 34.09 -18.35
C LEU A 5 -26.14 32.81 -18.75
N ARG A 6 -24.89 32.95 -19.17
CA ARG A 6 -23.99 31.83 -19.28
C ARG A 6 -23.61 31.46 -17.86
N THR A 7 -24.43 30.64 -17.27
CA THR A 7 -24.02 29.90 -16.09
C THR A 7 -22.94 28.96 -16.55
N ILE A 8 -21.71 29.40 -16.42
CA ILE A 8 -20.54 28.49 -16.49
C ILE A 8 -20.66 27.64 -15.25
N ILE A 9 -21.27 26.48 -15.40
CA ILE A 9 -21.13 25.42 -14.43
C ILE A 9 -19.68 24.96 -14.57
N ALA A 10 -18.81 25.56 -13.77
CA ALA A 10 -17.50 25.01 -13.54
C ALA A 10 -17.74 23.70 -12.79
N VAL A 11 -17.87 22.60 -13.52
CA VAL A 11 -17.78 21.28 -12.94
C VAL A 11 -16.34 21.16 -12.52
N THR A 12 -16.07 21.55 -11.28
CA THR A 12 -14.80 21.25 -10.63
C THR A 12 -14.84 19.77 -10.39
N VAL A 13 -14.34 18.99 -11.35
CA VAL A 13 -14.03 17.60 -11.11
C VAL A 13 -12.86 17.62 -10.11
N ALA A 14 -13.21 17.56 -8.84
CA ALA A 14 -12.24 17.31 -7.80
C ALA A 14 -11.73 15.89 -8.01
N PHE A 15 -10.71 15.75 -8.85
CA PHE A 15 -9.91 14.54 -8.86
C PHE A 15 -9.28 14.44 -7.48
N THR A 16 -9.83 13.57 -6.66
CA THR A 16 -9.19 13.18 -5.42
C THR A 16 -7.93 12.39 -5.75
N LEU A 17 -6.82 13.11 -5.95
CA LEU A 17 -5.47 12.56 -6.08
C LEU A 17 -4.96 11.93 -4.75
N VAL A 18 -5.85 11.75 -3.78
CA VAL A 18 -5.52 11.26 -2.44
C VAL A 18 -4.93 9.85 -2.47
N SER A 19 -5.27 9.02 -3.47
CA SER A 19 -4.80 7.63 -3.51
C SER A 19 -3.33 7.50 -3.92
N THR A 20 -2.84 8.29 -4.88
CA THR A 20 -1.46 8.19 -5.39
C THR A 20 -0.43 8.72 -4.41
N SER A 21 -0.72 9.81 -3.67
CA SER A 21 0.19 10.35 -2.68
C SER A 21 0.32 9.45 -1.45
N ALA A 22 -0.78 8.83 -0.98
CA ALA A 22 -0.76 7.91 0.15
C ALA A 22 0.09 6.66 -0.14
N TYR A 23 0.01 6.10 -1.34
CA TYR A 23 0.84 4.96 -1.75
C TYR A 23 2.31 5.33 -1.94
N SER A 24 2.59 6.52 -2.48
CA SER A 24 3.93 7.05 -2.61
C SER A 24 4.57 7.27 -1.23
N ASP A 25 3.81 7.79 -0.26
CA ASP A 25 4.25 8.00 1.12
C ASP A 25 4.51 6.66 1.83
N ALA A 26 3.68 5.64 1.61
CA ALA A 26 3.90 4.30 2.15
C ALA A 26 5.22 3.70 1.66
N ILE A 27 5.51 3.78 0.36
CA ILE A 27 6.76 3.29 -0.22
C ILE A 27 7.96 4.00 0.43
N SER A 28 7.95 5.31 0.53
CA SER A 28 9.02 6.09 1.16
C SER A 28 9.20 5.72 2.63
N LYS A 29 8.10 5.65 3.37
CA LYS A 29 8.09 5.27 4.79
C LYS A 29 8.77 3.93 5.03
N TRP A 30 8.38 2.91 4.30
CA TRP A 30 8.91 1.55 4.47
C TRP A 30 10.34 1.40 3.95
N ALA A 31 10.66 2.00 2.81
CA ALA A 31 12.01 1.97 2.24
C ALA A 31 13.05 2.63 3.13
N LYS A 32 12.70 3.74 3.78
CA LYS A 32 13.60 4.50 4.67
C LYS A 32 13.58 4.00 6.11
N GLY A 33 12.47 3.40 6.53
CA GLY A 33 12.27 2.89 7.89
C GLY A 33 12.69 1.43 8.03
N GLU A 34 11.72 0.55 8.16
CA GLU A 34 11.91 -0.88 8.46
C GLU A 34 12.84 -1.58 7.46
N PHE A 35 12.72 -1.27 6.18
CA PHE A 35 13.53 -1.91 5.15
C PHE A 35 14.92 -1.29 4.96
N SER A 36 15.30 -0.31 5.77
CA SER A 36 16.64 0.30 5.73
C SER A 36 17.77 -0.68 6.05
N LEU A 37 17.45 -1.77 6.76
CA LEU A 37 18.40 -2.85 7.08
C LEU A 37 18.65 -3.81 5.91
N SER A 38 17.95 -3.67 4.81
CA SER A 38 18.19 -4.44 3.59
C SER A 38 19.57 -4.13 3.02
N THR A 39 20.15 -5.10 2.34
CA THR A 39 21.42 -4.93 1.60
C THR A 39 21.26 -4.06 0.34
N LEU A 40 20.01 -3.84 -0.10
CA LEU A 40 19.72 -2.97 -1.22
C LEU A 40 19.87 -1.49 -0.83
N SER A 41 20.32 -0.67 -1.78
CA SER A 41 20.30 0.78 -1.61
C SER A 41 18.87 1.31 -1.47
N GLU A 42 18.70 2.50 -0.91
CA GLU A 42 17.37 3.12 -0.80
C GLU A 42 16.68 3.22 -2.16
N LYS A 43 17.42 3.61 -3.20
CA LYS A 43 16.90 3.70 -4.57
C LYS A 43 16.39 2.35 -5.09
N GLU A 44 17.12 1.29 -4.84
CA GLU A 44 16.72 -0.07 -5.23
C GLU A 44 15.50 -0.55 -4.46
N ARG A 45 15.47 -0.29 -3.15
CA ARG A 45 14.28 -0.61 -2.32
C ARG A 45 13.03 0.09 -2.83
N VAL A 46 13.12 1.38 -3.11
CA VAL A 46 11.99 2.15 -3.65
C VAL A 46 11.54 1.60 -5.01
N LYS A 47 12.48 1.27 -5.88
CA LYS A 47 12.18 0.67 -7.20
C LYS A 47 11.44 -0.66 -7.06
N GLU A 48 11.88 -1.51 -6.15
CA GLU A 48 11.27 -2.81 -5.90
C GLU A 48 9.85 -2.67 -5.31
N LEU A 49 9.66 -1.80 -4.33
CA LEU A 49 8.35 -1.55 -3.75
C LEU A 49 7.36 -0.95 -4.76
N LYS A 50 7.82 -0.11 -5.66
CA LYS A 50 7.01 0.39 -6.78
C LYS A 50 6.60 -0.71 -7.74
N TRP A 51 7.49 -1.67 -7.97
CA TRP A 51 7.17 -2.84 -8.78
C TRP A 51 6.04 -3.67 -8.15
N PHE A 52 6.13 -3.96 -6.86
CA PHE A 52 5.07 -4.67 -6.12
C PHE A 52 3.74 -3.92 -6.17
N GLN A 53 3.76 -2.62 -5.96
CA GLN A 53 2.57 -1.77 -6.03
C GLN A 53 1.91 -1.86 -7.40
N LYS A 54 2.68 -1.77 -8.48
CA LYS A 54 2.20 -1.87 -9.85
C LYS A 54 1.64 -3.26 -10.17
N ALA A 55 2.36 -4.30 -9.80
CA ALA A 55 1.95 -5.69 -10.03
C ALA A 55 0.67 -6.03 -9.27
N ALA A 56 0.48 -5.47 -8.08
CA ALA A 56 -0.68 -5.70 -7.23
C ALA A 56 -1.92 -4.90 -7.64
N LYS A 57 -1.78 -3.91 -8.49
CA LYS A 57 -2.86 -2.98 -8.85
C LYS A 57 -4.17 -3.67 -9.27
N PRO A 58 -4.18 -4.75 -10.08
CA PRO A 58 -5.40 -5.46 -10.43
C PRO A 58 -6.09 -6.14 -9.25
N PHE A 59 -5.37 -6.37 -8.17
CA PHE A 59 -5.83 -7.11 -6.98
C PHE A 59 -6.12 -6.20 -5.78
N LYS A 60 -6.02 -4.91 -5.96
CA LYS A 60 -6.28 -3.92 -4.92
C LYS A 60 -7.68 -4.12 -4.32
N GLY A 61 -7.76 -4.13 -2.99
CA GLY A 61 -9.00 -4.37 -2.27
C GLY A 61 -9.32 -5.84 -1.99
N MET A 62 -8.54 -6.77 -2.54
CA MET A 62 -8.66 -8.20 -2.22
C MET A 62 -8.16 -8.48 -0.80
N SER A 63 -8.62 -9.60 -0.26
CA SER A 63 -8.21 -10.10 1.05
C SER A 63 -7.72 -11.54 0.92
N ILE A 64 -6.58 -11.83 1.55
CA ILE A 64 -6.02 -13.18 1.61
C ILE A 64 -5.82 -13.60 3.06
N LYS A 65 -5.93 -14.90 3.33
CA LYS A 65 -5.67 -15.51 4.63
C LYS A 65 -4.39 -16.30 4.58
N VAL A 66 -3.57 -16.14 5.61
CA VAL A 66 -2.33 -16.91 5.80
C VAL A 66 -2.41 -17.56 7.19
N LEU A 67 -2.01 -18.81 7.27
CA LEU A 67 -1.88 -19.56 8.51
C LEU A 67 -0.43 -19.97 8.68
N SER A 68 0.15 -19.68 9.82
CA SER A 68 1.53 -20.02 10.16
C SER A 68 1.65 -20.48 11.62
N GLU A 69 2.71 -21.18 11.90
CA GLU A 69 3.11 -21.48 13.29
C GLU A 69 3.48 -20.20 14.03
N THR A 70 3.37 -20.25 15.36
CA THR A 70 3.80 -19.14 16.20
C THR A 70 5.29 -19.25 16.49
N ILE A 71 6.10 -18.74 15.59
CA ILE A 71 7.55 -18.59 15.76
C ILE A 71 7.95 -17.12 15.51
N PRO A 72 9.10 -16.65 16.02
CA PRO A 72 9.48 -15.24 15.93
C PRO A 72 9.46 -14.67 14.50
N THR A 73 9.86 -15.45 13.50
CA THR A 73 9.84 -15.03 12.10
C THR A 73 8.42 -14.77 11.60
N HIS A 74 7.50 -15.70 11.88
CA HIS A 74 6.11 -15.56 11.46
C HIS A 74 5.37 -14.47 12.25
N GLU A 75 5.75 -14.24 13.51
CA GLU A 75 5.24 -13.09 14.28
C GLU A 75 5.64 -11.76 13.63
N TYR A 76 6.87 -11.63 13.18
CA TYR A 76 7.36 -10.47 12.46
C TYR A 76 6.60 -10.28 11.12
N GLU A 77 6.43 -11.35 10.36
CA GLU A 77 5.65 -11.34 9.12
C GLU A 77 4.21 -10.87 9.37
N SER A 78 3.57 -11.44 10.38
CA SER A 78 2.17 -11.12 10.72
C SER A 78 1.99 -9.70 11.22
N LYS A 79 2.89 -9.21 12.08
CA LYS A 79 2.75 -7.91 12.75
C LYS A 79 3.31 -6.75 11.94
N VAL A 80 4.38 -6.98 11.18
CA VAL A 80 5.13 -5.92 10.50
C VAL A 80 5.01 -6.02 8.98
N LEU A 81 5.42 -7.14 8.38
CA LEU A 81 5.47 -7.27 6.93
C LEU A 81 4.08 -7.25 6.28
N THR A 82 3.10 -7.85 6.93
CA THR A 82 1.70 -7.80 6.49
C THR A 82 1.21 -6.35 6.39
N LYS A 83 1.54 -5.53 7.37
CA LYS A 83 1.18 -4.12 7.39
C LYS A 83 1.83 -3.34 6.25
N ALA A 84 3.12 -3.58 5.99
CA ALA A 84 3.81 -2.98 4.87
C ALA A 84 3.16 -3.37 3.53
N PHE A 85 2.86 -4.64 3.36
CA PHE A 85 2.22 -5.15 2.16
C PHE A 85 0.85 -4.53 1.92
N GLU A 86 0.02 -4.42 2.95
CA GLU A 86 -1.30 -3.77 2.86
C GLU A 86 -1.19 -2.29 2.50
N GLU A 87 -0.29 -1.56 3.14
CA GLU A 87 -0.10 -0.12 2.88
C GLU A 87 0.42 0.14 1.47
N ILE A 88 1.30 -0.72 0.95
CA ILE A 88 1.92 -0.54 -0.37
C ILE A 88 1.02 -1.04 -1.49
N THR A 89 0.34 -2.15 -1.31
CA THR A 89 -0.42 -2.82 -2.39
C THR A 89 -1.92 -2.61 -2.35
N GLY A 90 -2.48 -2.27 -1.18
CA GLY A 90 -3.93 -2.21 -0.97
C GLY A 90 -4.59 -3.58 -0.89
N ILE A 91 -3.81 -4.66 -0.79
CA ILE A 91 -4.30 -6.02 -0.58
C ILE A 91 -4.27 -6.31 0.92
N LYS A 92 -5.38 -6.75 1.47
CA LYS A 92 -5.51 -7.08 2.88
C LYS A 92 -4.99 -8.49 3.16
N VAL A 93 -4.13 -8.64 4.17
CA VAL A 93 -3.60 -9.94 4.58
C VAL A 93 -4.02 -10.23 6.02
N ASN A 94 -4.80 -11.27 6.20
CA ASN A 94 -5.14 -11.79 7.51
C ASN A 94 -4.20 -12.96 7.83
N HIS A 95 -3.11 -12.65 8.52
CA HIS A 95 -2.09 -13.63 8.90
C HIS A 95 -2.34 -14.12 10.31
N GLN A 96 -2.90 -15.32 10.42
CA GLN A 96 -3.19 -15.96 11.70
C GLN A 96 -2.02 -16.84 12.13
N LEU A 97 -1.66 -16.73 13.40
CA LEU A 97 -0.65 -17.56 14.04
C LEU A 97 -1.35 -18.65 14.84
N LEU A 98 -0.98 -19.89 14.57
CA LEU A 98 -1.48 -21.05 15.30
C LEU A 98 -0.56 -21.34 16.48
N GLY A 99 -1.14 -21.61 17.65
CA GLY A 99 -0.39 -22.11 18.77
C GLY A 99 0.21 -23.47 18.46
N GLU A 100 1.36 -23.76 19.04
CA GLU A 100 1.88 -25.13 19.03
C GLU A 100 0.90 -26.03 19.77
N GLY A 101 0.41 -27.02 19.07
CA GLY A 101 -0.47 -28.05 19.66
C GLY A 101 0.31 -29.00 20.54
#